data_0651669d3c1600d4d978c7469b29afad
#
_entry.id   0651669d3c1600d4d978c7469b29afad
#
_cell.length_a   1.000
_cell.length_b   1.000
_cell.length_c   1.000
_cell.angle_alpha   90.00
_cell.angle_beta   90.00
_cell.angle_gamma   90.00
#
_symmetry.space_group_name_H-M   'P 1'
#
loop_
_entity.id
_entity.type
_entity.pdbx_description
1 polymer ?
#
loop_
_entity_poly.entity_id
_entity_poly.type
_entity_poly.pdbx_seq_one_letter_code
_entity_poly.pdbx_strand_id
1 'polypeptide(L)'
;SIYETNHRKHLNDTLTNALSAQPELHAMDSIMQRYLKRWEIHGAQLAISRHDSLLYARGFGYADKDRQIPMEPSYIMRMASVSKLVTAIGIMKLRDMGKIRLSDKVFGPKGILNDTFYVNSIRDKRYFDITVEQLLRHKAGFTNYAGDAIFSTRYIMQQNHLTTPPDHRTLLRIVLRRHLGYTPGTAQRYCNIGYTLLSLIIEKRTGMSYENFMQRY
;
A
#
# COMPACT_ATOMS: atom_id res chain seq x y z
N SER A 1 -10.60 1.34 -21.47
CA SER A 1 -9.28 1.96 -21.32
C SER A 1 -8.21 0.86 -21.27
N ILE A 2 -6.98 1.18 -21.67
CA ILE A 2 -5.83 0.23 -21.67
C ILE A 2 -5.59 -0.39 -20.28
N TYR A 3 -6.00 0.28 -19.22
CA TYR A 3 -5.93 -0.23 -17.84
C TYR A 3 -6.86 -1.41 -17.57
N GLU A 4 -8.02 -1.45 -18.18
CA GLU A 4 -9.01 -2.53 -17.99
C GLU A 4 -8.64 -3.82 -18.74
N THR A 5 -7.94 -3.70 -19.87
CA THR A 5 -7.67 -4.88 -20.74
C THR A 5 -6.47 -5.70 -20.28
N ASN A 6 -5.46 -5.09 -19.67
CA ASN A 6 -4.24 -5.80 -19.25
C ASN A 6 -4.31 -6.43 -17.85
N HIS A 7 -5.21 -5.98 -16.97
CA HIS A 7 -5.34 -6.54 -15.62
C HIS A 7 -6.26 -7.76 -15.55
N ARG A 8 -7.14 -7.97 -16.54
CA ARG A 8 -8.04 -9.14 -16.59
C ARG A 8 -7.33 -10.47 -16.90
N LYS A 9 -6.13 -10.43 -17.47
CA LYS A 9 -5.42 -11.67 -17.89
C LYS A 9 -4.86 -12.54 -16.77
N HIS A 10 -4.82 -12.06 -15.52
CA HIS A 10 -4.28 -12.80 -14.38
C HIS A 10 -5.31 -13.11 -13.28
N LEU A 11 -6.56 -12.69 -13.47
CA LEU A 11 -7.64 -13.11 -12.58
C LEU A 11 -8.09 -14.51 -13.00
N ASN A 12 -8.20 -15.39 -12.01
CA ASN A 12 -8.75 -16.72 -12.23
C ASN A 12 -10.23 -16.59 -12.59
N ASP A 13 -10.55 -16.62 -13.88
CA ASP A 13 -11.92 -16.47 -14.40
C ASP A 13 -12.88 -17.55 -13.89
N THR A 14 -12.33 -18.61 -13.27
CA THR A 14 -13.12 -19.67 -12.60
C THR A 14 -13.54 -19.29 -11.19
N LEU A 15 -13.01 -18.19 -10.63
CA LEU A 15 -13.36 -17.73 -9.29
C LEU A 15 -14.71 -17.01 -9.31
N THR A 16 -15.78 -17.75 -9.05
CA THR A 16 -17.16 -17.25 -9.01
C THR A 16 -17.80 -17.50 -7.66
N ASN A 17 -19.01 -16.98 -7.44
CA ASN A 17 -19.82 -17.25 -6.24
C ASN A 17 -20.12 -18.73 -6.02
N ALA A 18 -19.95 -19.60 -7.02
CA ALA A 18 -20.11 -21.04 -6.90
C ALA A 18 -19.14 -21.68 -5.86
N LEU A 19 -17.98 -21.06 -5.59
CA LEU A 19 -17.06 -21.48 -4.52
C LEU A 19 -17.61 -21.29 -3.10
N SER A 20 -18.78 -20.68 -2.95
CA SER A 20 -19.46 -20.50 -1.67
C SER A 20 -20.43 -21.64 -1.30
N ALA A 21 -20.52 -22.69 -2.09
CA ALA A 21 -21.53 -23.77 -1.94
C ALA A 21 -21.28 -24.78 -0.81
N GLN A 22 -20.37 -24.49 0.14
CA GLN A 22 -20.11 -25.35 1.29
C GLN A 22 -21.14 -25.09 2.41
N PRO A 23 -22.00 -26.07 2.76
CA PRO A 23 -23.08 -25.88 3.75
C PRO A 23 -22.59 -25.39 5.10
N GLU A 24 -21.41 -25.82 5.54
CA GLU A 24 -20.80 -25.49 6.84
C GLU A 24 -20.45 -23.98 6.94
N LEU A 25 -20.32 -23.30 5.81
CA LEU A 25 -19.98 -21.87 5.75
C LEU A 25 -21.18 -20.97 5.48
N HIS A 26 -22.40 -21.53 5.36
CA HIS A 26 -23.62 -20.71 5.15
C HIS A 26 -23.90 -19.71 6.29
N ALA A 27 -23.43 -19.99 7.50
CA ALA A 27 -23.53 -19.04 8.61
C ALA A 27 -22.81 -17.71 8.29
N MET A 28 -21.72 -17.75 7.51
CA MET A 28 -20.99 -16.56 7.09
C MET A 28 -21.81 -15.68 6.16
N ASP A 29 -22.63 -16.27 5.28
CA ASP A 29 -23.51 -15.53 4.37
C ASP A 29 -24.47 -14.64 5.17
N SER A 30 -25.10 -15.19 6.20
CA SER A 30 -26.04 -14.46 7.07
C SER A 30 -25.33 -13.35 7.86
N ILE A 31 -24.11 -13.60 8.32
CA ILE A 31 -23.30 -12.60 9.04
C ILE A 31 -22.96 -11.45 8.09
N MET A 32 -22.45 -11.75 6.90
CA MET A 32 -22.08 -10.75 5.92
C MET A 32 -23.27 -9.91 5.45
N GLN A 33 -24.41 -10.55 5.16
CA GLN A 33 -25.63 -9.84 4.77
C GLN A 33 -26.10 -8.88 5.86
N ARG A 34 -26.12 -9.32 7.13
CA ARG A 34 -26.47 -8.43 8.26
C ARG A 34 -25.46 -7.28 8.42
N TYR A 35 -24.18 -7.56 8.22
CA TYR A 35 -23.12 -6.55 8.29
C TYR A 35 -23.28 -5.48 7.22
N LEU A 36 -23.45 -5.88 5.95
CA LEU A 36 -23.67 -4.97 4.83
C LEU A 36 -24.90 -4.10 5.07
N LYS A 37 -26.02 -4.70 5.49
CA LYS A 37 -27.26 -3.99 5.79
C LYS A 37 -27.09 -2.98 6.94
N ARG A 38 -26.42 -3.39 8.03
CA ARG A 38 -26.22 -2.54 9.21
C ARG A 38 -25.38 -1.28 8.91
N TRP A 39 -24.37 -1.44 8.06
CA TRP A 39 -23.40 -0.38 7.75
C TRP A 39 -23.63 0.25 6.38
N GLU A 40 -24.73 -0.05 5.72
CA GLU A 40 -25.10 0.46 4.39
C GLU A 40 -23.99 0.26 3.35
N ILE A 41 -23.27 -0.86 3.44
CA ILE A 41 -22.20 -1.21 2.52
C ILE A 41 -22.81 -1.82 1.26
N HIS A 42 -22.51 -1.23 0.10
CA HIS A 42 -23.11 -1.65 -1.17
C HIS A 42 -22.58 -2.97 -1.68
N GLY A 43 -21.32 -3.29 -1.44
CA GLY A 43 -20.71 -4.54 -1.88
C GLY A 43 -19.49 -4.91 -1.06
N ALA A 44 -19.24 -6.20 -0.92
CA ALA A 44 -18.09 -6.76 -0.22
C ALA A 44 -17.67 -8.09 -0.85
N GLN A 45 -16.45 -8.50 -0.57
CA GLN A 45 -15.92 -9.83 -0.90
C GLN A 45 -15.42 -10.49 0.37
N LEU A 46 -15.63 -11.79 0.49
CA LEU A 46 -15.08 -12.62 1.57
C LEU A 46 -14.38 -13.82 0.96
N ALA A 47 -13.17 -14.09 1.41
CA ALA A 47 -12.42 -15.30 1.09
C ALA A 47 -11.93 -15.95 2.38
N ILE A 48 -12.01 -17.27 2.46
CA ILE A 48 -11.52 -18.08 3.57
C ILE A 48 -10.57 -19.12 3.02
N SER A 49 -9.35 -19.13 3.55
CA SER A 49 -8.34 -20.14 3.20
C SER A 49 -7.87 -20.89 4.43
N ARG A 50 -7.45 -22.14 4.24
CA ARG A 50 -6.85 -22.98 5.26
C ARG A 50 -5.83 -23.92 4.62
N HIS A 51 -4.64 -24.03 5.20
CA HIS A 51 -3.56 -24.87 4.70
C HIS A 51 -3.28 -24.64 3.19
N ASP A 52 -3.08 -23.38 2.81
CA ASP A 52 -2.82 -22.93 1.42
C ASP A 52 -3.91 -23.26 0.39
N SER A 53 -5.08 -23.70 0.86
CA SER A 53 -6.25 -23.98 0.02
C SER A 53 -7.36 -22.97 0.24
N LEU A 54 -7.91 -22.43 -0.84
CA LEU A 54 -9.08 -21.57 -0.81
C LEU A 54 -10.32 -22.43 -0.57
N LEU A 55 -10.98 -22.25 0.57
CA LEU A 55 -12.19 -23.03 0.95
C LEU A 55 -13.47 -22.32 0.57
N TYR A 56 -13.47 -21.00 0.52
CA TYR A 56 -14.65 -20.19 0.32
C TYR A 56 -14.26 -18.87 -0.32
N ALA A 57 -15.00 -18.45 -1.34
CA ALA A 57 -14.91 -17.13 -1.92
C ALA A 57 -16.31 -16.69 -2.38
N ARG A 58 -16.74 -15.51 -1.94
CA ARG A 58 -18.03 -14.96 -2.32
C ARG A 58 -18.04 -13.44 -2.36
N GLY A 59 -18.74 -12.91 -3.38
CA GLY A 59 -19.17 -11.53 -3.43
C GLY A 59 -20.54 -11.34 -2.79
N PHE A 60 -20.75 -10.21 -2.14
CA PHE A 60 -22.01 -9.83 -1.50
C PHE A 60 -22.43 -8.44 -1.98
N GLY A 61 -23.73 -8.25 -2.22
CA GLY A 61 -24.26 -6.99 -2.71
C GLY A 61 -23.84 -6.68 -4.15
N TYR A 62 -23.47 -5.45 -4.42
CA TYR A 62 -23.20 -4.94 -5.76
C TYR A 62 -21.78 -4.45 -5.95
N ALA A 63 -21.20 -4.73 -7.09
CA ALA A 63 -19.96 -4.08 -7.55
C ALA A 63 -20.27 -2.66 -8.07
N ASP A 64 -21.41 -2.51 -8.75
CA ASP A 64 -21.98 -1.24 -9.17
C ASP A 64 -23.48 -1.26 -8.88
N LYS A 65 -23.89 -0.51 -7.86
CA LYS A 65 -25.30 -0.47 -7.42
C LYS A 65 -26.20 0.21 -8.43
N ASP A 66 -25.72 1.25 -9.10
CA ASP A 66 -26.54 2.02 -10.03
C ASP A 66 -26.85 1.21 -11.29
N ARG A 67 -25.90 0.39 -11.71
CA ARG A 67 -26.04 -0.55 -12.84
C ARG A 67 -26.56 -1.92 -12.46
N GLN A 68 -26.87 -2.14 -11.18
CA GLN A 68 -27.32 -3.44 -10.65
C GLN A 68 -26.37 -4.60 -10.97
N ILE A 69 -25.04 -4.33 -11.02
CA ILE A 69 -24.02 -5.36 -11.26
C ILE A 69 -23.70 -6.04 -9.91
N PRO A 70 -24.02 -7.34 -9.75
CA PRO A 70 -23.71 -8.06 -8.50
C PRO A 70 -22.20 -8.16 -8.28
N MET A 71 -21.79 -8.21 -7.00
CA MET A 71 -20.40 -8.41 -6.64
C MET A 71 -19.99 -9.88 -6.85
N GLU A 72 -18.85 -10.07 -7.49
CA GLU A 72 -18.21 -11.38 -7.67
C GLU A 72 -16.84 -11.40 -6.97
N PRO A 73 -16.37 -12.57 -6.50
CA PRO A 73 -15.09 -12.68 -5.80
C PRO A 73 -13.87 -12.40 -6.69
N SER A 74 -14.01 -12.46 -8.01
CA SER A 74 -12.97 -12.14 -8.99
C SER A 74 -12.80 -10.64 -9.27
N TYR A 75 -13.72 -9.80 -8.79
CA TYR A 75 -13.65 -8.36 -9.07
C TYR A 75 -12.53 -7.69 -8.26
N ILE A 76 -11.86 -6.74 -8.93
CA ILE A 76 -10.79 -5.97 -8.31
C ILE A 76 -11.40 -4.90 -7.40
N MET A 77 -10.99 -4.90 -6.15
CA MET A 77 -11.38 -3.90 -5.15
C MET A 77 -10.18 -3.09 -4.68
N ARG A 78 -10.43 -1.82 -4.37
CA ARG A 78 -9.42 -0.94 -3.79
C ARG A 78 -9.17 -1.34 -2.33
N MET A 79 -7.97 -1.85 -2.05
CA MET A 79 -7.61 -2.34 -0.71
C MET A 79 -7.15 -1.24 0.25
N ALA A 80 -6.93 -0.02 -0.24
CA ALA A 80 -6.42 1.10 0.56
C ALA A 80 -5.21 0.69 1.42
N SER A 81 -5.23 0.98 2.72
CA SER A 81 -4.09 0.73 3.63
C SER A 81 -3.80 -0.74 3.92
N VAL A 82 -4.68 -1.67 3.57
CA VAL A 82 -4.37 -3.12 3.63
C VAL A 82 -3.20 -3.46 2.70
N SER A 83 -3.00 -2.72 1.60
CA SER A 83 -1.84 -2.87 0.70
C SER A 83 -0.48 -2.69 1.40
N LYS A 84 -0.44 -2.04 2.56
CA LYS A 84 0.80 -1.95 3.36
C LYS A 84 1.30 -3.31 3.85
N LEU A 85 0.39 -4.24 4.16
CA LEU A 85 0.77 -5.62 4.49
C LEU A 85 1.53 -6.25 3.33
N VAL A 86 1.02 -6.08 2.11
CA VAL A 86 1.65 -6.61 0.88
C VAL A 86 3.05 -5.99 0.70
N THR A 87 3.18 -4.67 0.85
CA THR A 87 4.49 -3.99 0.78
C THR A 87 5.46 -4.50 1.86
N ALA A 88 4.98 -4.71 3.09
CA ALA A 88 5.80 -5.25 4.18
C ALA A 88 6.32 -6.66 3.86
N ILE A 89 5.46 -7.53 3.29
CA ILE A 89 5.86 -8.86 2.83
C ILE A 89 6.95 -8.74 1.75
N GLY A 90 6.82 -7.83 0.79
CA GLY A 90 7.85 -7.56 -0.22
C GLY A 90 9.20 -7.16 0.38
N ILE A 91 9.20 -6.31 1.39
CA ILE A 91 10.43 -5.93 2.14
C ILE A 91 11.02 -7.14 2.86
N MET A 92 10.19 -7.95 3.52
CA MET A 92 10.67 -9.15 4.20
C MET A 92 11.25 -10.17 3.21
N LYS A 93 10.66 -10.30 2.03
CA LYS A 93 11.21 -11.12 0.94
C LYS A 93 12.58 -10.62 0.48
N LEU A 94 12.78 -9.31 0.33
CA LEU A 94 14.10 -8.74 0.01
C LEU A 94 15.13 -9.04 1.09
N ARG A 95 14.73 -8.99 2.38
CA ARG A 95 15.59 -9.37 3.48
C ARG A 95 16.00 -10.84 3.38
N ASP A 96 15.05 -11.73 3.15
CA ASP A 96 15.30 -13.18 3.03
C ASP A 96 16.19 -13.52 1.82
N MET A 97 16.11 -12.71 0.76
CA MET A 97 17.01 -12.78 -0.40
C MET A 97 18.40 -12.16 -0.13
N GLY A 98 18.67 -11.65 1.07
CA GLY A 98 19.92 -10.99 1.40
C GLY A 98 20.16 -9.64 0.70
N LYS A 99 19.13 -9.05 0.08
CA LYS A 99 19.24 -7.78 -0.66
C LYS A 99 19.18 -6.54 0.21
N ILE A 100 18.61 -6.66 1.41
CA ILE A 100 18.54 -5.60 2.43
C ILE A 100 18.66 -6.20 3.83
N ARG A 101 19.04 -5.34 4.79
CA ARG A 101 18.87 -5.57 6.23
C ARG A 101 17.86 -4.55 6.76
N LEU A 102 17.08 -4.93 7.76
CA LEU A 102 16.11 -3.99 8.37
C LEU A 102 16.81 -2.80 9.05
N SER A 103 18.07 -2.95 9.43
CA SER A 103 18.94 -1.88 9.97
C SER A 103 19.56 -0.98 8.91
N ASP A 104 19.42 -1.30 7.63
CA ASP A 104 20.01 -0.46 6.58
C ASP A 104 19.40 0.95 6.62
N LYS A 105 20.27 1.95 6.43
CA LYS A 105 19.85 3.35 6.33
C LYS A 105 19.11 3.59 5.03
N VAL A 106 18.04 4.38 5.11
CA VAL A 106 17.23 4.70 3.93
C VAL A 106 17.90 5.75 3.06
N PHE A 107 18.42 6.82 3.66
CA PHE A 107 18.99 7.96 2.94
C PHE A 107 20.49 8.12 3.23
N GLY A 108 21.14 8.90 2.36
CA GLY A 108 22.54 9.30 2.50
C GLY A 108 23.48 8.52 1.58
N PRO A 109 24.79 8.85 1.61
CA PRO A 109 25.79 8.24 0.70
C PRO A 109 25.89 6.71 0.84
N LYS A 110 25.63 6.19 2.04
CA LYS A 110 25.60 4.76 2.36
C LYS A 110 24.17 4.22 2.47
N GLY A 111 23.15 5.03 2.22
CA GLY A 111 21.75 4.64 2.26
C GLY A 111 21.30 3.94 0.99
N ILE A 112 20.11 3.33 1.05
CA ILE A 112 19.51 2.65 -0.10
C ILE A 112 19.10 3.66 -1.16
N LEU A 113 18.39 4.72 -0.75
CA LEU A 113 17.98 5.84 -1.61
C LEU A 113 19.05 6.93 -1.54
N ASN A 114 20.17 6.69 -2.21
CA ASN A 114 21.35 7.56 -2.22
C ASN A 114 21.37 8.55 -3.40
N ASP A 115 20.31 8.62 -4.18
CA ASP A 115 20.21 9.53 -5.32
C ASP A 115 20.31 10.98 -4.85
N THR A 116 21.13 11.79 -5.53
CA THR A 116 21.31 13.22 -5.24
C THR A 116 19.99 13.99 -5.33
N PHE A 117 19.07 13.54 -6.18
CA PHE A 117 17.71 14.09 -6.28
C PHE A 117 16.98 14.13 -4.94
N TYR A 118 17.14 13.07 -4.11
CA TYR A 118 16.54 13.01 -2.77
C TYR A 118 17.47 13.62 -1.72
N VAL A 119 18.73 13.20 -1.69
CA VAL A 119 19.70 13.57 -0.64
C VAL A 119 19.89 15.08 -0.56
N ASN A 120 19.99 15.77 -1.70
CA ASN A 120 20.15 17.23 -1.76
C ASN A 120 18.89 18.01 -1.30
N SER A 121 17.76 17.35 -1.17
CA SER A 121 16.53 17.96 -0.67
C SER A 121 16.40 17.88 0.84
N ILE A 122 17.16 16.99 1.50
CA ILE A 122 17.14 16.79 2.94
C ILE A 122 17.74 17.99 3.66
N ARG A 123 16.96 18.63 4.53
CA ARG A 123 17.40 19.75 5.38
C ARG A 123 17.59 19.34 6.84
N ASP A 124 16.83 18.37 7.31
CA ASP A 124 16.94 17.83 8.65
C ASP A 124 17.85 16.59 8.64
N LYS A 125 19.03 16.70 9.24
CA LYS A 125 20.04 15.63 9.24
C LYS A 125 19.54 14.31 9.84
N ARG A 126 18.49 14.35 10.69
CA ARG A 126 17.89 13.15 11.27
C ARG A 126 17.31 12.18 10.25
N TYR A 127 17.01 12.64 9.04
CA TYR A 127 16.62 11.74 7.94
C TYR A 127 17.66 10.67 7.63
N PHE A 128 18.96 10.98 7.83
CA PHE A 128 20.04 10.03 7.60
C PHE A 128 20.11 8.92 8.66
N ASP A 129 19.36 9.05 9.76
CA ASP A 129 19.26 8.03 10.79
C ASP A 129 18.12 7.04 10.57
N ILE A 130 17.21 7.35 9.65
CA ILE A 130 16.05 6.50 9.36
C ILE A 130 16.49 5.15 8.79
N THR A 131 15.96 4.07 9.37
CA THR A 131 16.19 2.68 8.92
C THR A 131 14.95 2.11 8.23
N VAL A 132 15.13 1.02 7.49
CA VAL A 132 14.02 0.27 6.87
C VAL A 132 13.03 -0.21 7.93
N GLU A 133 13.50 -0.73 9.07
CA GLU A 133 12.65 -1.14 10.19
C GLU A 133 11.77 0.01 10.71
N GLN A 134 12.34 1.20 10.85
CA GLN A 134 11.59 2.36 11.34
C GLN A 134 10.50 2.80 10.36
N LEU A 135 10.68 2.64 9.04
CA LEU A 135 9.62 2.84 8.05
C LEU A 135 8.49 1.83 8.23
N LEU A 136 8.82 0.53 8.30
CA LEU A 136 7.84 -0.54 8.51
C LEU A 136 6.99 -0.32 9.76
N ARG A 137 7.61 0.14 10.84
CA ARG A 137 6.99 0.33 12.15
C ARG A 137 6.38 1.72 12.36
N HIS A 138 6.34 2.57 11.34
CA HIS A 138 5.88 3.96 11.44
C HIS A 138 6.63 4.78 12.52
N LYS A 139 7.95 4.52 12.67
CA LYS A 139 8.82 5.18 13.66
C LYS A 139 9.87 6.10 13.03
N ALA A 140 9.68 6.46 11.76
CA ALA A 140 10.68 7.22 11.02
C ALA A 140 10.75 8.73 11.37
N GLY A 141 9.79 9.25 12.12
CA GLY A 141 9.80 10.66 12.50
C GLY A 141 8.89 11.56 11.67
N PHE A 142 8.22 11.02 10.65
CA PHE A 142 7.30 11.81 9.83
C PHE A 142 6.14 12.36 10.66
N THR A 143 5.72 13.57 10.30
CA THR A 143 4.58 14.24 10.92
C THR A 143 3.51 14.56 9.89
N ASN A 144 2.26 14.48 10.33
CA ASN A 144 1.10 14.88 9.55
C ASN A 144 0.58 16.28 9.98
N TYR A 145 1.46 17.17 10.44
CA TYR A 145 1.09 18.49 10.94
C TYR A 145 0.25 19.31 9.94
N ALA A 146 0.58 19.20 8.66
CA ALA A 146 -0.18 19.81 7.55
C ALA A 146 -1.08 18.80 6.83
N GLY A 147 -1.54 17.75 7.52
CA GLY A 147 -2.20 16.59 6.93
C GLY A 147 -1.20 15.58 6.35
N ASP A 148 -1.69 14.38 6.06
CA ASP A 148 -0.88 13.37 5.38
C ASP A 148 -0.54 13.87 3.96
N ALA A 149 0.74 13.88 3.62
CA ALA A 149 1.23 14.41 2.34
C ALA A 149 0.59 13.72 1.12
N ILE A 150 0.25 12.43 1.23
CA ILE A 150 -0.42 11.68 0.16
C ILE A 150 -1.83 12.22 -0.12
N PHE A 151 -2.52 12.72 0.90
CA PHE A 151 -3.89 13.24 0.79
C PHE A 151 -3.98 14.77 0.77
N SER A 152 -2.85 15.47 0.96
CA SER A 152 -2.80 16.92 1.03
C SER A 152 -2.37 17.59 -0.29
N THR A 153 -2.71 17.00 -1.43
CA THR A 153 -2.24 17.41 -2.75
C THR A 153 -2.52 18.89 -3.03
N ARG A 154 -3.74 19.36 -2.79
CA ARG A 154 -4.10 20.77 -3.02
C ARG A 154 -3.23 21.73 -2.18
N TYR A 155 -3.05 21.45 -0.90
CA TYR A 155 -2.20 22.24 -0.01
C TYR A 155 -0.74 22.24 -0.49
N ILE A 156 -0.21 21.08 -0.88
CA ILE A 156 1.16 20.94 -1.39
C ILE A 156 1.34 21.74 -2.68
N MET A 157 0.38 21.68 -3.59
CA MET A 157 0.41 22.45 -4.83
C MET A 157 0.47 23.96 -4.55
N GLN A 158 -0.40 24.45 -3.67
CA GLN A 158 -0.42 25.87 -3.29
C GLN A 158 0.91 26.33 -2.66
N GLN A 159 1.43 25.55 -1.70
CA GLN A 159 2.67 25.88 -0.99
C GLN A 159 3.91 25.83 -1.88
N ASN A 160 3.88 25.09 -2.97
CA ASN A 160 5.03 24.89 -3.86
C ASN A 160 4.81 25.49 -5.26
N HIS A 161 3.75 26.29 -5.44
CA HIS A 161 3.39 26.96 -6.72
C HIS A 161 3.30 25.98 -7.89
N LEU A 162 2.76 24.76 -7.65
CA LEU A 162 2.60 23.74 -8.67
C LEU A 162 1.27 23.95 -9.41
N THR A 163 1.28 23.81 -10.72
CA THR A 163 0.09 23.88 -11.58
C THR A 163 -0.61 22.54 -11.75
N THR A 164 0.11 21.44 -11.50
CA THR A 164 -0.39 20.06 -11.58
C THR A 164 -0.01 19.28 -10.33
N PRO A 165 -0.77 18.21 -9.97
CA PRO A 165 -0.38 17.32 -8.88
C PRO A 165 1.04 16.77 -9.08
N PRO A 166 1.88 16.79 -8.03
CA PRO A 166 3.22 16.23 -8.12
C PRO A 166 3.16 14.70 -8.27
N ASP A 167 4.07 14.15 -9.04
CA ASP A 167 4.34 12.71 -9.03
C ASP A 167 4.94 12.28 -7.67
N HIS A 168 5.03 10.98 -7.43
CA HIS A 168 5.54 10.45 -6.16
C HIS A 168 6.97 10.89 -5.85
N ARG A 169 7.84 11.00 -6.84
CA ARG A 169 9.23 11.45 -6.65
C ARG A 169 9.31 12.92 -6.24
N THR A 170 8.56 13.77 -6.93
CA THR A 170 8.44 15.20 -6.61
C THR A 170 7.80 15.40 -5.23
N LEU A 171 6.74 14.65 -4.91
CA LEU A 171 6.10 14.68 -3.60
C LEU A 171 7.09 14.33 -2.49
N LEU A 172 7.86 13.26 -2.64
CA LEU A 172 8.87 12.86 -1.67
C LEU A 172 9.95 13.92 -1.50
N ARG A 173 10.42 14.51 -2.60
CA ARG A 173 11.38 15.62 -2.54
C ARG A 173 10.86 16.82 -1.75
N ILE A 174 9.58 17.15 -1.89
CA ILE A 174 8.93 18.20 -1.10
C ILE A 174 8.88 17.82 0.39
N VAL A 175 8.52 16.58 0.69
CA VAL A 175 8.46 16.09 2.07
C VAL A 175 9.85 16.10 2.73
N LEU A 176 10.90 15.70 2.01
CA LEU A 176 12.28 15.65 2.51
C LEU A 176 12.86 17.03 2.88
N ARG A 177 12.25 18.13 2.42
CA ARG A 177 12.61 19.50 2.84
C ARG A 177 12.02 19.88 4.19
N ARG A 178 11.03 19.11 4.70
CA ARG A 178 10.39 19.39 5.99
C ARG A 178 11.21 18.80 7.14
N HIS A 179 11.05 19.39 8.32
CA HIS A 179 11.63 18.81 9.54
C HIS A 179 10.83 17.60 9.98
N LEU A 180 11.50 16.62 10.57
CA LEU A 180 10.86 15.51 11.26
C LEU A 180 10.18 16.03 12.54
N GLY A 181 9.03 15.45 12.87
CA GLY A 181 8.28 15.80 14.08
C GLY A 181 8.90 15.24 15.36
N TYR A 182 9.71 14.19 15.24
CA TYR A 182 10.43 13.55 16.35
C TYR A 182 11.65 12.80 15.80
N THR A 183 12.58 12.47 16.69
CA THR A 183 13.77 11.70 16.34
C THR A 183 13.38 10.27 15.93
N PRO A 184 13.89 9.74 14.80
CA PRO A 184 13.61 8.39 14.36
C PRO A 184 13.80 7.35 15.47
N GLY A 185 12.83 6.47 15.65
CA GLY A 185 12.83 5.42 16.67
C GLY A 185 12.19 5.82 18.00
N THR A 186 12.06 7.10 18.33
CA THR A 186 11.61 7.56 19.68
C THR A 186 10.10 7.57 19.86
N ALA A 187 9.31 7.62 18.77
CA ALA A 187 7.87 7.57 18.81
C ALA A 187 7.31 6.82 17.60
N GLN A 188 6.01 6.55 17.60
CA GLN A 188 5.32 5.88 16.50
C GLN A 188 4.14 6.76 16.06
N ARG A 189 4.12 7.10 14.76
CA ARG A 189 2.99 7.81 14.14
C ARG A 189 2.74 7.25 12.75
N TYR A 190 1.55 6.77 12.51
CA TYR A 190 1.14 6.26 11.21
C TYR A 190 1.40 7.31 10.12
N CYS A 191 2.05 6.89 9.03
CA CYS A 191 2.37 7.77 7.92
C CYS A 191 2.43 6.98 6.60
N ASN A 192 1.70 7.46 5.58
CA ASN A 192 1.69 6.81 4.27
C ASN A 192 3.01 7.01 3.51
N ILE A 193 3.69 8.14 3.69
CA ILE A 193 4.99 8.43 3.05
C ILE A 193 6.03 7.35 3.37
N GLY A 194 6.05 6.81 4.60
CA GLY A 194 6.97 5.73 4.96
C GLY A 194 6.83 4.51 4.05
N TYR A 195 5.60 4.15 3.70
CA TYR A 195 5.33 3.01 2.82
C TYR A 195 5.55 3.33 1.33
N THR A 196 5.39 4.57 0.91
CA THR A 196 5.85 5.02 -0.41
C THR A 196 7.38 4.88 -0.53
N LEU A 197 8.13 5.20 0.53
CA LEU A 197 9.59 4.97 0.56
C LEU A 197 9.94 3.48 0.50
N LEU A 198 9.18 2.62 1.18
CA LEU A 198 9.40 1.16 1.11
C LEU A 198 9.19 0.62 -0.31
N SER A 199 8.20 1.11 -1.06
CA SER A 199 8.03 0.71 -2.47
C SER A 199 9.21 1.13 -3.33
N LEU A 200 9.75 2.34 -3.15
CA LEU A 200 10.96 2.79 -3.85
C LEU A 200 12.21 2.00 -3.46
N ILE A 201 12.31 1.53 -2.22
CA ILE A 201 13.40 0.64 -1.78
C ILE A 201 13.33 -0.69 -2.54
N ILE A 202 12.13 -1.25 -2.72
CA ILE A 202 11.93 -2.46 -3.53
C ILE A 202 12.44 -2.23 -4.95
N GLU A 203 11.99 -1.17 -5.59
CA GLU A 203 12.42 -0.82 -6.96
C GLU A 203 13.93 -0.61 -7.05
N LYS A 204 14.52 0.15 -6.13
CA LYS A 204 15.95 0.45 -6.12
C LYS A 204 16.81 -0.81 -5.96
N ARG A 205 16.40 -1.75 -5.12
CA ARG A 205 17.16 -2.97 -4.82
C ARG A 205 16.97 -4.09 -5.84
N THR A 206 15.89 -4.04 -6.61
CA THR A 206 15.57 -5.09 -7.58
C THR A 206 15.79 -4.68 -9.04
N GLY A 207 15.75 -3.37 -9.33
CA GLY A 207 15.68 -2.86 -10.70
C GLY A 207 14.35 -3.16 -11.40
N MET A 208 13.36 -3.68 -10.67
CA MET A 208 12.01 -3.97 -11.17
C MET A 208 11.05 -2.89 -10.70
N SER A 209 9.92 -2.68 -11.42
CA SER A 209 8.81 -1.92 -10.85
C SER A 209 8.24 -2.64 -9.63
N TYR A 210 7.63 -1.87 -8.73
CA TYR A 210 6.97 -2.42 -7.53
C TYR A 210 5.97 -3.52 -7.90
N GLU A 211 5.10 -3.26 -8.89
CA GLU A 211 4.07 -4.20 -9.33
C GLU A 211 4.68 -5.50 -9.87
N ASN A 212 5.70 -5.40 -10.72
CA ASN A 212 6.36 -6.58 -11.28
C ASN A 212 7.03 -7.43 -10.19
N PHE A 213 7.64 -6.78 -9.20
CA PHE A 213 8.23 -7.51 -8.07
C PHE A 213 7.16 -8.23 -7.25
N MET A 214 6.06 -7.54 -6.90
CA MET A 214 4.99 -8.11 -6.09
C MET A 214 4.20 -9.21 -6.80
N GLN A 215 4.15 -9.19 -8.15
CA GLN A 215 3.53 -10.28 -8.93
C GLN A 215 4.43 -11.51 -9.04
N ARG A 216 5.75 -11.30 -8.99
CA ARG A 216 6.73 -12.38 -9.17
C ARG A 216 6.97 -13.18 -7.90
N TYR A 217 6.89 -12.58 -6.72
CA TYR A 217 7.30 -13.14 -5.44
C TYR A 217 6.19 -13.13 -4.39
#